data_f24ca58bb381cabd7787029d88b9248a
#
_entry.id   f24ca58bb381cabd7787029d88b9248a
#
_cell.length_a   1.000
_cell.length_b   1.000
_cell.length_c   1.000
_cell.angle_alpha   90.00
_cell.angle_beta   90.00
_cell.angle_gamma   90.00
#
_symmetry.space_group_name_H-M   'P 1'
#
loop_
_entity.id
_entity.type
_entity.pdbx_description
1 polymer ?
#
loop_
_entity_poly.entity_id
_entity_poly.type
_entity_poly.pdbx_seq_one_letter_code
_entity_poly.pdbx_strand_id
1 'polypeptide(L)'
;MFDDIWRQFRKQRLGLIGGGILCMLLLVALLAPVLAPYDPLAQDLYKRLQPPSIDHWFGTDDFGRDILSRIVYGSRISLRIGLIAISLALTGGTLFGLVAGYRGGMVDMLIMRLMDLMLAFPSILLAIAIVAVIGPGIENAILAVSIVLVPQFARLVRSSVLTVREATYVEAARALGATESRLLFYSILPNCTAPLIVQTTLGMGTAILDAAGLSFLGMGAQPPVPEWGAMLSGGRELLLRAPWVMTFPGLAIFTVVLGLNLFGDGLRDALDPKTT
;
A
#
# COMPACT_ATOMS: atom_id res chain seq x y z
N MET A 1 -20.45 -7.71 -16.92
CA MET A 1 -19.86 -7.21 -15.64
C MET A 1 -18.50 -6.54 -15.87
N PHE A 2 -17.43 -7.24 -16.32
CA PHE A 2 -16.12 -6.58 -16.55
C PHE A 2 -16.19 -5.47 -17.60
N ASP A 3 -16.89 -5.67 -18.71
CA ASP A 3 -17.05 -4.66 -19.77
C ASP A 3 -17.79 -3.42 -19.27
N ASP A 4 -18.77 -3.59 -18.40
CA ASP A 4 -19.55 -2.49 -17.82
C ASP A 4 -18.71 -1.67 -16.84
N ILE A 5 -17.95 -2.35 -15.95
CA ILE A 5 -17.01 -1.70 -15.03
C ILE A 5 -15.95 -0.92 -15.83
N TRP A 6 -15.37 -1.53 -16.87
CA TRP A 6 -14.39 -0.87 -17.72
C TRP A 6 -14.97 0.34 -18.46
N ARG A 7 -16.21 0.22 -18.95
CA ARG A 7 -16.92 1.34 -19.60
C ARG A 7 -17.18 2.49 -18.65
N GLN A 8 -17.56 2.21 -17.40
CA GLN A 8 -17.75 3.23 -16.37
C GLN A 8 -16.43 3.84 -15.93
N PHE A 9 -15.40 3.02 -15.67
CA PHE A 9 -14.06 3.50 -15.30
C PHE A 9 -13.48 4.45 -16.35
N ARG A 10 -13.65 4.16 -17.65
CA ARG A 10 -13.20 5.04 -18.74
C ARG A 10 -13.87 6.41 -18.77
N LYS A 11 -14.98 6.61 -18.08
CA LYS A 11 -15.62 7.92 -17.92
C LYS A 11 -14.99 8.73 -16.77
N GLN A 12 -14.29 8.08 -15.86
CA GLN A 12 -13.65 8.69 -14.69
C GLN A 12 -12.26 9.23 -15.06
N ARG A 13 -12.18 10.51 -15.44
CA ARG A 13 -10.92 11.15 -15.88
C ARG A 13 -9.81 11.06 -14.84
N LEU A 14 -10.13 11.28 -13.55
CA LEU A 14 -9.17 11.21 -12.46
C LEU A 14 -8.64 9.79 -12.26
N GLY A 15 -9.52 8.78 -12.34
CA GLY A 15 -9.12 7.37 -12.28
C GLY A 15 -8.16 6.99 -13.42
N LEU A 16 -8.40 7.49 -14.64
CA LEU A 16 -7.50 7.28 -15.78
C LEU A 16 -6.12 7.94 -15.57
N ILE A 17 -6.09 9.17 -15.03
CA ILE A 17 -4.84 9.85 -14.69
C ILE A 17 -4.08 9.03 -13.64
N GLY A 18 -4.76 8.59 -12.56
CA GLY A 18 -4.17 7.73 -11.54
C GLY A 18 -3.61 6.44 -12.12
N GLY A 19 -4.38 5.76 -12.98
CA GLY A 19 -3.94 4.56 -13.69
C GLY A 19 -2.71 4.82 -14.59
N GLY A 20 -2.67 5.95 -15.29
CA GLY A 20 -1.52 6.38 -16.09
C GLY A 20 -0.26 6.59 -15.25
N ILE A 21 -0.39 7.27 -14.10
CA ILE A 21 0.72 7.47 -13.14
C ILE A 21 1.24 6.10 -12.64
N LEU A 22 0.35 5.20 -12.25
CA LEU A 22 0.74 3.87 -11.77
C LEU A 22 1.41 3.03 -12.86
N CYS A 23 0.88 3.04 -14.08
CA CYS A 23 1.52 2.38 -15.22
C CYS A 23 2.92 2.93 -15.48
N MET A 24 3.09 4.25 -15.46
CA MET A 24 4.40 4.89 -15.62
C MET A 24 5.37 4.45 -14.51
N LEU A 25 4.94 4.47 -13.24
CA LEU A 25 5.77 4.05 -12.11
C LEU A 25 6.16 2.57 -12.18
N LEU A 26 5.23 1.70 -12.59
CA LEU A 26 5.51 0.28 -12.83
C LEU A 26 6.53 0.09 -13.96
N LEU A 27 6.40 0.83 -15.05
CA LEU A 27 7.37 0.81 -16.14
C LEU A 27 8.74 1.30 -15.68
N VAL A 28 8.81 2.38 -14.91
CA VAL A 28 10.06 2.87 -14.30
C VAL A 28 10.69 1.79 -13.40
N ALA A 29 9.90 1.13 -12.57
CA ALA A 29 10.39 0.05 -11.71
C ALA A 29 10.88 -1.15 -12.50
N LEU A 30 10.19 -1.57 -13.55
CA LEU A 30 10.59 -2.69 -14.41
C LEU A 30 11.85 -2.38 -15.21
N LEU A 31 11.91 -1.19 -15.79
CA LEU A 31 13.01 -0.73 -16.63
C LEU A 31 14.14 -0.05 -15.85
N ALA A 32 14.14 -0.12 -14.52
CA ALA A 32 15.13 0.53 -13.66
C ALA A 32 16.58 0.28 -14.08
N PRO A 33 17.02 -0.95 -14.46
CA PRO A 33 18.39 -1.19 -14.90
C PRO A 33 18.78 -0.45 -16.20
N VAL A 34 17.81 -0.06 -17.00
CA VAL A 34 18.03 0.65 -18.28
C VAL A 34 17.86 2.16 -18.11
N LEU A 35 16.94 2.59 -17.23
CA LEU A 35 16.61 4.00 -17.01
C LEU A 35 17.56 4.71 -16.05
N ALA A 36 18.22 3.98 -15.16
CA ALA A 36 19.17 4.57 -14.22
C ALA A 36 20.50 4.86 -14.93
N PRO A 37 20.93 6.14 -14.97
CA PRO A 37 22.19 6.50 -15.65
C PRO A 37 23.44 5.97 -14.92
N TYR A 38 23.33 5.73 -13.59
CA TYR A 38 24.44 5.28 -12.75
C TYR A 38 24.01 4.09 -11.87
N ASP A 39 25.01 3.37 -11.33
CA ASP A 39 24.75 2.41 -10.24
C ASP A 39 24.23 3.16 -9.01
N PRO A 40 23.06 2.79 -8.45
CA PRO A 40 22.44 3.47 -7.30
C PRO A 40 23.26 3.38 -6.01
N LEU A 41 24.27 2.49 -5.97
CA LEU A 41 25.15 2.29 -4.81
C LEU A 41 26.55 2.85 -5.01
N ALA A 42 26.94 3.22 -6.24
CA ALA A 42 28.24 3.80 -6.54
C ALA A 42 28.44 5.11 -5.79
N GLN A 43 29.52 5.19 -5.03
CA GLN A 43 29.86 6.37 -4.22
C GLN A 43 31.02 7.13 -4.85
N ASP A 44 30.91 8.46 -4.90
CA ASP A 44 31.99 9.37 -5.30
C ASP A 44 32.04 10.55 -4.33
N LEU A 45 32.91 10.48 -3.33
CA LEU A 45 33.02 11.50 -2.29
C LEU A 45 33.49 12.87 -2.81
N TYR A 46 34.09 12.93 -3.99
CA TYR A 46 34.44 14.21 -4.64
C TYR A 46 33.19 14.93 -5.22
N LYS A 47 32.13 14.17 -5.47
CA LYS A 47 30.84 14.67 -5.99
C LYS A 47 29.75 14.78 -4.94
N ARG A 48 30.12 14.91 -3.66
CA ARG A 48 29.14 15.02 -2.56
C ARG A 48 28.30 16.27 -2.67
N LEU A 49 26.98 16.12 -2.48
CA LEU A 49 26.01 17.23 -2.39
C LEU A 49 26.08 18.17 -3.59
N GLN A 50 26.36 17.68 -4.77
CA GLN A 50 26.27 18.47 -5.98
C GLN A 50 24.82 18.77 -6.32
N PRO A 51 24.48 20.01 -6.66
CA PRO A 51 23.12 20.36 -7.07
C PRO A 51 22.77 19.70 -8.41
N PRO A 52 21.46 19.68 -8.77
CA PRO A 52 21.02 19.22 -10.06
C PRO A 52 21.82 19.81 -11.21
N SER A 53 22.31 18.94 -12.10
CA SER A 53 23.18 19.28 -13.24
C SER A 53 22.91 18.38 -14.43
N ILE A 54 23.58 18.62 -15.57
CA ILE A 54 23.47 17.77 -16.77
C ILE A 54 24.01 16.35 -16.48
N ASP A 55 25.07 16.23 -15.67
CA ASP A 55 25.66 14.95 -15.27
C ASP A 55 24.80 14.22 -14.23
N HIS A 56 24.21 14.95 -13.29
CA HIS A 56 23.37 14.43 -12.22
C HIS A 56 22.05 15.21 -12.17
N TRP A 57 21.04 14.77 -12.91
CA TRP A 57 19.76 15.48 -13.12
C TRP A 57 19.06 15.87 -11.83
N PHE A 58 19.11 15.02 -10.80
CA PHE A 58 18.55 15.28 -9.49
C PHE A 58 19.60 15.60 -8.42
N GLY A 59 20.85 15.81 -8.86
CA GLY A 59 21.98 16.02 -7.98
C GLY A 59 22.47 14.73 -7.31
N THR A 60 23.35 14.90 -6.34
CA THR A 60 23.96 13.80 -5.58
C THR A 60 23.69 13.91 -4.08
N ASP A 61 23.77 12.78 -3.38
CA ASP A 61 23.60 12.72 -1.94
C ASP A 61 24.91 12.95 -1.16
N ASP A 62 24.90 12.72 0.15
CA ASP A 62 26.02 12.89 1.05
C ASP A 62 27.20 11.92 0.82
N PHE A 63 27.00 10.86 0.06
CA PHE A 63 28.03 9.92 -0.40
C PHE A 63 28.41 10.13 -1.87
N GLY A 64 27.85 11.16 -2.53
CA GLY A 64 28.07 11.42 -3.96
C GLY A 64 27.32 10.45 -4.88
N ARG A 65 26.31 9.72 -4.37
CA ARG A 65 25.49 8.80 -5.16
C ARG A 65 24.44 9.58 -5.94
N ASP A 66 24.14 9.14 -7.17
CA ASP A 66 23.16 9.78 -8.05
C ASP A 66 21.72 9.60 -7.54
N ILE A 67 21.03 10.70 -7.25
CA ILE A 67 19.68 10.65 -6.65
C ILE A 67 18.66 10.11 -7.64
N LEU A 68 18.74 10.44 -8.94
CA LEU A 68 17.82 9.92 -9.94
C LEU A 68 17.90 8.40 -10.02
N SER A 69 19.11 7.84 -10.15
CA SER A 69 19.32 6.39 -10.18
C SER A 69 18.76 5.71 -8.93
N ARG A 70 18.97 6.32 -7.75
CA ARG A 70 18.43 5.82 -6.48
C ARG A 70 16.92 5.87 -6.43
N ILE A 71 16.26 6.90 -6.95
CA ILE A 71 14.80 6.99 -7.02
C ILE A 71 14.23 5.95 -7.98
N VAL A 72 14.85 5.77 -9.13
CA VAL A 72 14.44 4.77 -10.13
C VAL A 72 14.54 3.35 -9.56
N TYR A 73 15.64 2.98 -8.93
CA TYR A 73 15.78 1.69 -8.26
C TYR A 73 14.90 1.59 -6.99
N GLY A 74 14.75 2.69 -6.28
CA GLY A 74 13.89 2.80 -5.09
C GLY A 74 12.43 2.50 -5.39
N SER A 75 11.95 2.80 -6.61
CA SER A 75 10.59 2.46 -7.03
C SER A 75 10.30 0.96 -6.93
N ARG A 76 11.25 0.10 -7.27
CA ARG A 76 11.12 -1.37 -7.15
C ARG A 76 10.94 -1.80 -5.70
N ILE A 77 11.69 -1.16 -4.80
CA ILE A 77 11.71 -1.52 -3.38
C ILE A 77 10.45 -0.99 -2.70
N SER A 78 10.14 0.29 -2.85
CA SER A 78 8.99 0.93 -2.20
C SER A 78 7.65 0.38 -2.70
N LEU A 79 7.50 0.09 -4.01
CA LEU A 79 6.31 -0.56 -4.54
C LEU A 79 6.18 -2.01 -4.05
N ARG A 80 7.28 -2.77 -3.96
CA ARG A 80 7.30 -4.13 -3.41
C ARG A 80 6.87 -4.15 -1.95
N ILE A 81 7.38 -3.21 -1.14
CA ILE A 81 7.00 -3.07 0.27
C ILE A 81 5.49 -2.85 0.39
N GLY A 82 4.94 -1.87 -0.33
CA GLY A 82 3.51 -1.59 -0.32
C GLY A 82 2.66 -2.77 -0.77
N LEU A 83 3.07 -3.45 -1.85
CA LEU A 83 2.34 -4.60 -2.40
C LEU A 83 2.30 -5.78 -1.41
N ILE A 84 3.44 -6.12 -0.80
CA ILE A 84 3.49 -7.23 0.17
C ILE A 84 2.70 -6.87 1.42
N ALA A 85 2.88 -5.66 1.96
CA ALA A 85 2.18 -5.21 3.15
C ALA A 85 0.66 -5.26 2.97
N ILE A 86 0.15 -4.71 1.86
CA ILE A 86 -1.28 -4.70 1.61
C ILE A 86 -1.84 -6.11 1.35
N SER A 87 -1.07 -6.98 0.69
CA SER A 87 -1.49 -8.36 0.42
C SER A 87 -1.63 -9.18 1.70
N LEU A 88 -0.70 -9.02 2.64
CA LEU A 88 -0.77 -9.65 3.96
C LEU A 88 -1.96 -9.10 4.77
N ALA A 89 -2.15 -7.79 4.77
CA ALA A 89 -3.27 -7.14 5.46
C ALA A 89 -4.63 -7.57 4.89
N LEU A 90 -4.74 -7.62 3.55
CA LEU A 90 -5.93 -8.10 2.85
C LEU A 90 -6.25 -9.55 3.23
N THR A 91 -5.25 -10.43 3.19
CA THR A 91 -5.43 -11.86 3.51
C THR A 91 -5.85 -12.05 4.96
N GLY A 92 -5.10 -11.47 5.91
CA GLY A 92 -5.39 -11.56 7.34
C GLY A 92 -6.75 -10.94 7.70
N GLY A 93 -7.00 -9.71 7.20
CA GLY A 93 -8.26 -9.03 7.45
C GLY A 93 -9.47 -9.73 6.84
N THR A 94 -9.31 -10.28 5.62
CA THR A 94 -10.38 -11.09 5.00
C THR A 94 -10.69 -12.33 5.82
N LEU A 95 -9.69 -13.06 6.30
CA LEU A 95 -9.90 -14.24 7.13
C LEU A 95 -10.62 -13.89 8.44
N PHE A 96 -10.15 -12.90 9.18
CA PHE A 96 -10.79 -12.47 10.43
C PHE A 96 -12.19 -11.92 10.19
N GLY A 97 -12.40 -11.11 9.15
CA GLY A 97 -13.68 -10.54 8.80
C GLY A 97 -14.71 -11.58 8.37
N LEU A 98 -14.30 -12.58 7.57
CA LEU A 98 -15.15 -13.72 7.18
C LEU A 98 -15.58 -14.53 8.40
N VAL A 99 -14.64 -14.91 9.26
CA VAL A 99 -14.93 -15.71 10.46
C VAL A 99 -15.87 -14.95 11.40
N ALA A 100 -15.59 -13.67 11.67
CA ALA A 100 -16.40 -12.82 12.53
C ALA A 100 -17.83 -12.65 11.96
N GLY A 101 -17.94 -12.21 10.70
CA GLY A 101 -19.24 -11.93 10.07
C GLY A 101 -20.11 -13.18 9.86
N TYR A 102 -19.47 -14.33 9.59
CA TYR A 102 -20.21 -15.56 9.32
C TYR A 102 -20.65 -16.29 10.61
N ARG A 103 -19.74 -16.48 11.57
CA ARG A 103 -20.07 -17.18 12.84
C ARG A 103 -20.91 -16.34 13.78
N GLY A 104 -20.65 -15.04 13.85
CA GLY A 104 -21.37 -14.15 14.77
C GLY A 104 -21.09 -14.45 16.26
N GLY A 105 -21.97 -13.96 17.13
CA GLY A 105 -21.94 -14.26 18.57
C GLY A 105 -20.62 -13.90 19.27
N MET A 106 -20.12 -14.80 20.13
CA MET A 106 -18.90 -14.58 20.91
C MET A 106 -17.65 -14.47 20.04
N VAL A 107 -17.58 -15.22 18.94
CA VAL A 107 -16.42 -15.21 18.00
C VAL A 107 -16.31 -13.82 17.36
N ASP A 108 -17.42 -13.30 16.85
CA ASP A 108 -17.48 -11.96 16.29
C ASP A 108 -17.06 -10.91 17.33
N MET A 109 -17.63 -10.99 18.52
CA MET A 109 -17.32 -10.06 19.60
C MET A 109 -15.82 -10.04 19.96
N LEU A 110 -15.20 -11.21 20.10
CA LEU A 110 -13.79 -11.30 20.47
C LEU A 110 -12.86 -10.77 19.36
N ILE A 111 -13.10 -11.17 18.10
CA ILE A 111 -12.32 -10.70 16.96
C ILE A 111 -12.45 -9.17 16.82
N MET A 112 -13.68 -8.64 16.87
CA MET A 112 -13.90 -7.21 16.71
C MET A 112 -13.32 -6.40 17.89
N ARG A 113 -13.37 -6.92 19.12
CA ARG A 113 -12.69 -6.27 20.26
C ARG A 113 -11.18 -6.16 20.08
N LEU A 114 -10.55 -7.21 19.53
CA LEU A 114 -9.13 -7.15 19.18
C LEU A 114 -8.86 -6.11 18.09
N MET A 115 -9.68 -6.07 17.04
CA MET A 115 -9.57 -5.08 15.98
C MET A 115 -9.79 -3.65 16.52
N ASP A 116 -10.75 -3.47 17.43
CA ASP A 116 -11.02 -2.18 18.08
C ASP A 116 -9.86 -1.71 18.94
N LEU A 117 -9.23 -2.62 19.70
CA LEU A 117 -8.04 -2.30 20.47
C LEU A 117 -6.89 -1.84 19.58
N MET A 118 -6.65 -2.50 18.45
CA MET A 118 -5.60 -2.09 17.51
C MET A 118 -5.89 -0.71 16.92
N LEU A 119 -7.14 -0.42 16.56
CA LEU A 119 -7.55 0.87 15.99
C LEU A 119 -7.61 2.01 17.02
N ALA A 120 -7.56 1.72 18.32
CA ALA A 120 -7.46 2.73 19.35
C ALA A 120 -6.08 3.43 19.37
N PHE A 121 -5.06 2.78 18.79
CA PHE A 121 -3.73 3.36 18.66
C PHE A 121 -3.58 4.07 17.30
N PRO A 122 -2.91 5.22 17.23
CA PRO A 122 -2.47 5.78 15.95
C PRO A 122 -1.61 4.76 15.18
N SER A 123 -1.91 4.56 13.87
CA SER A 123 -1.29 3.51 13.03
C SER A 123 0.22 3.49 13.12
N ILE A 124 0.85 4.65 12.95
CA ILE A 124 2.31 4.78 12.97
C ILE A 124 2.90 4.42 14.35
N LEU A 125 2.23 4.79 15.45
CA LEU A 125 2.72 4.46 16.80
C LEU A 125 2.62 2.97 17.08
N LEU A 126 1.56 2.31 16.64
CA LEU A 126 1.43 0.86 16.75
C LEU A 126 2.48 0.15 15.91
N ALA A 127 2.75 0.61 14.69
CA ALA A 127 3.79 0.07 13.83
C ALA A 127 5.19 0.22 14.46
N ILE A 128 5.50 1.39 15.03
CA ILE A 128 6.74 1.63 15.79
C ILE A 128 6.86 0.67 16.97
N ALA A 129 5.80 0.48 17.76
CA ALA A 129 5.81 -0.43 18.91
C ALA A 129 6.09 -1.88 18.47
N ILE A 130 5.49 -2.33 17.34
CA ILE A 130 5.74 -3.66 16.78
C ILE A 130 7.21 -3.79 16.37
N VAL A 131 7.73 -2.84 15.58
CA VAL A 131 9.12 -2.87 15.09
C VAL A 131 10.11 -2.77 16.26
N ALA A 132 9.80 -2.02 17.32
CA ALA A 132 10.65 -1.95 18.51
C ALA A 132 10.84 -3.32 19.20
N VAL A 133 9.84 -4.22 19.08
CA VAL A 133 9.93 -5.58 19.65
C VAL A 133 10.65 -6.55 18.71
N ILE A 134 10.34 -6.49 17.39
CA ILE A 134 10.88 -7.47 16.42
C ILE A 134 12.20 -7.05 15.79
N GLY A 135 12.60 -5.77 15.97
CA GLY A 135 13.82 -5.17 15.43
C GLY A 135 13.60 -4.39 14.13
N PRO A 136 14.56 -3.50 13.78
CA PRO A 136 14.51 -2.73 12.53
C PRO A 136 14.77 -3.62 11.31
N GLY A 137 14.29 -3.19 10.15
CA GLY A 137 14.51 -3.88 8.87
C GLY A 137 13.29 -3.83 7.96
N ILE A 138 13.51 -4.01 6.65
CA ILE A 138 12.44 -3.94 5.64
C ILE A 138 11.34 -4.96 5.91
N GLU A 139 11.71 -6.21 6.15
CA GLU A 139 10.74 -7.30 6.35
C GLU A 139 9.91 -7.08 7.62
N ASN A 140 10.54 -6.58 8.68
CA ASN A 140 9.87 -6.27 9.94
C ASN A 140 8.93 -5.06 9.78
N ALA A 141 9.33 -4.03 9.03
CA ALA A 141 8.48 -2.89 8.70
C ALA A 141 7.26 -3.33 7.86
N ILE A 142 7.46 -4.21 6.85
CA ILE A 142 6.36 -4.79 6.08
C ILE A 142 5.37 -5.51 6.99
N LEU A 143 5.88 -6.35 7.90
CA LEU A 143 5.04 -7.10 8.83
C LEU A 143 4.25 -6.18 9.76
N ALA A 144 4.91 -5.17 10.33
CA ALA A 144 4.28 -4.21 11.23
C ALA A 144 3.16 -3.43 10.54
N VAL A 145 3.43 -2.88 9.35
CA VAL A 145 2.44 -2.16 8.53
C VAL A 145 1.27 -3.08 8.15
N SER A 146 1.58 -4.33 7.78
CA SER A 146 0.54 -5.32 7.46
C SER A 146 -0.40 -5.54 8.63
N ILE A 147 0.14 -5.79 9.82
CA ILE A 147 -0.64 -6.04 11.05
C ILE A 147 -1.53 -4.84 11.37
N VAL A 148 -0.99 -3.64 11.29
CA VAL A 148 -1.72 -2.39 11.56
C VAL A 148 -2.89 -2.17 10.61
N LEU A 149 -2.79 -2.63 9.37
CA LEU A 149 -3.84 -2.49 8.36
C LEU A 149 -4.92 -3.59 8.43
N VAL A 150 -4.65 -4.75 9.06
CA VAL A 150 -5.60 -5.87 9.20
C VAL A 150 -6.99 -5.44 9.70
N PRO A 151 -7.12 -4.61 10.75
CA PRO A 151 -8.42 -4.25 11.30
C PRO A 151 -9.36 -3.56 10.30
N GLN A 152 -8.81 -2.72 9.42
CA GLN A 152 -9.61 -2.03 8.39
C GLN A 152 -10.25 -3.03 7.42
N PHE A 153 -9.48 -4.02 6.95
CA PHE A 153 -9.97 -5.09 6.10
C PHE A 153 -10.95 -6.01 6.83
N ALA A 154 -10.65 -6.37 8.08
CA ALA A 154 -11.51 -7.23 8.88
C ALA A 154 -12.90 -6.61 9.09
N ARG A 155 -12.98 -5.31 9.42
CA ARG A 155 -14.24 -4.60 9.56
C ARG A 155 -15.01 -4.50 8.25
N LEU A 156 -14.32 -4.19 7.15
CA LEU A 156 -14.92 -4.10 5.82
C LEU A 156 -15.52 -5.43 5.39
N VAL A 157 -14.76 -6.51 5.49
CA VAL A 157 -15.24 -7.85 5.13
C VAL A 157 -16.40 -8.29 6.03
N ARG A 158 -16.27 -8.09 7.36
CA ARG A 158 -17.35 -8.41 8.29
C ARG A 158 -18.65 -7.71 7.91
N SER A 159 -18.61 -6.41 7.64
CA SER A 159 -19.81 -5.66 7.27
C SER A 159 -20.43 -6.17 5.96
N SER A 160 -19.60 -6.47 4.96
CA SER A 160 -20.03 -7.05 3.69
C SER A 160 -20.66 -8.44 3.89
N VAL A 161 -20.03 -9.29 4.70
CA VAL A 161 -20.55 -10.65 5.02
C VAL A 161 -21.90 -10.56 5.71
N LEU A 162 -22.10 -9.67 6.68
CA LEU A 162 -23.36 -9.48 7.38
C LEU A 162 -24.51 -9.09 6.42
N THR A 163 -24.21 -8.25 5.44
CA THR A 163 -25.19 -7.85 4.41
C THR A 163 -25.49 -8.98 3.46
N VAL A 164 -24.45 -9.67 2.95
CA VAL A 164 -24.61 -10.69 1.91
C VAL A 164 -25.24 -11.97 2.44
N ARG A 165 -24.94 -12.39 3.68
CA ARG A 165 -25.47 -13.63 4.25
C ARG A 165 -27.01 -13.64 4.42
N GLU A 166 -27.63 -12.44 4.47
CA GLU A 166 -29.08 -12.25 4.60
C GLU A 166 -29.76 -12.12 3.22
N ALA A 167 -29.02 -12.23 2.13
CA ALA A 167 -29.57 -12.15 0.78
C ALA A 167 -30.35 -13.43 0.44
N THR A 168 -31.48 -13.27 -0.26
CA THR A 168 -32.43 -14.36 -0.61
C THR A 168 -31.75 -15.52 -1.35
N TYR A 169 -30.77 -15.27 -2.20
CA TYR A 169 -30.07 -16.33 -2.92
C TYR A 169 -29.16 -17.17 -2.00
N VAL A 170 -28.65 -16.61 -0.89
CA VAL A 170 -27.86 -17.33 0.12
C VAL A 170 -28.77 -18.21 0.94
N GLU A 171 -29.96 -17.70 1.31
CA GLU A 171 -30.99 -18.49 2.01
C GLU A 171 -31.49 -19.64 1.15
N ALA A 172 -31.77 -19.40 -0.14
CA ALA A 172 -32.15 -20.44 -1.08
C ALA A 172 -31.08 -21.53 -1.23
N ALA A 173 -29.80 -21.13 -1.36
CA ALA A 173 -28.70 -22.08 -1.43
C ALA A 173 -28.59 -22.94 -0.15
N ARG A 174 -28.82 -22.32 1.03
CA ARG A 174 -28.83 -23.01 2.31
C ARG A 174 -30.00 -23.99 2.39
N ALA A 175 -31.19 -23.59 1.96
CA ALA A 175 -32.37 -24.47 1.91
C ALA A 175 -32.19 -25.69 0.99
N LEU A 176 -31.39 -25.55 -0.08
CA LEU A 176 -31.01 -26.61 -1.00
C LEU A 176 -29.87 -27.52 -0.45
N GLY A 177 -29.44 -27.31 0.79
CA GLY A 177 -28.44 -28.15 1.45
C GLY A 177 -26.98 -27.78 1.13
N ALA A 178 -26.69 -26.55 0.68
CA ALA A 178 -25.31 -26.13 0.49
C ALA A 178 -24.52 -26.13 1.81
N THR A 179 -23.31 -26.69 1.79
CA THR A 179 -22.42 -26.70 2.95
C THR A 179 -21.96 -25.29 3.31
N GLU A 180 -21.59 -25.04 4.57
CA GLU A 180 -21.11 -23.75 5.05
C GLU A 180 -19.91 -23.25 4.25
N SER A 181 -18.95 -24.11 3.94
CA SER A 181 -17.79 -23.74 3.11
C SER A 181 -18.21 -23.32 1.70
N ARG A 182 -19.20 -24.00 1.11
CA ARG A 182 -19.73 -23.62 -0.20
C ARG A 182 -20.42 -22.26 -0.16
N LEU A 183 -21.23 -21.99 0.86
CA LEU A 183 -21.86 -20.68 1.05
C LEU A 183 -20.83 -19.57 1.20
N LEU A 184 -19.78 -19.79 2.03
CA LEU A 184 -18.72 -18.80 2.26
C LEU A 184 -17.94 -18.46 0.99
N PHE A 185 -17.38 -19.49 0.32
CA PHE A 185 -16.44 -19.27 -0.78
C PHE A 185 -17.09 -19.02 -2.13
N TYR A 186 -18.30 -19.53 -2.37
CA TYR A 186 -18.98 -19.41 -3.67
C TYR A 186 -20.13 -18.41 -3.68
N SER A 187 -20.76 -18.15 -2.53
CA SER A 187 -21.91 -17.25 -2.46
C SER A 187 -21.62 -15.93 -1.76
N ILE A 188 -20.81 -15.91 -0.72
CA ILE A 188 -20.58 -14.73 0.11
C ILE A 188 -19.32 -13.97 -0.33
N LEU A 189 -18.15 -14.63 -0.29
CA LEU A 189 -16.86 -13.98 -0.56
C LEU A 189 -16.79 -13.31 -1.93
N PRO A 190 -17.29 -13.89 -3.04
CA PRO A 190 -17.26 -13.21 -4.34
C PRO A 190 -18.04 -11.89 -4.37
N ASN A 191 -19.10 -11.78 -3.56
CA ASN A 191 -19.90 -10.56 -3.45
C ASN A 191 -19.30 -9.50 -2.52
N CYS A 192 -18.23 -9.86 -1.78
CA CYS A 192 -17.45 -8.91 -0.98
C CYS A 192 -16.25 -8.32 -1.74
N THR A 193 -15.99 -8.74 -3.00
CA THR A 193 -14.76 -8.37 -3.71
C THR A 193 -14.69 -6.92 -4.15
N ALA A 194 -15.81 -6.30 -4.55
CA ALA A 194 -15.81 -4.91 -5.03
C ALA A 194 -15.29 -3.92 -3.96
N PRO A 195 -15.82 -3.89 -2.72
CA PRO A 195 -15.26 -3.06 -1.66
C PRO A 195 -13.81 -3.38 -1.33
N LEU A 196 -13.42 -4.68 -1.42
CA LEU A 196 -12.05 -5.11 -1.15
C LEU A 196 -11.04 -4.58 -2.18
N ILE A 197 -11.40 -4.59 -3.47
CA ILE A 197 -10.55 -4.04 -4.54
C ILE A 197 -10.26 -2.55 -4.28
N VAL A 198 -11.31 -1.77 -3.98
CA VAL A 198 -11.17 -0.34 -3.67
C VAL A 198 -10.29 -0.14 -2.43
N GLN A 199 -10.60 -0.84 -1.32
CA GLN A 199 -9.84 -0.73 -0.08
C GLN A 199 -8.38 -1.15 -0.25
N THR A 200 -8.10 -2.17 -1.08
CA THR A 200 -6.73 -2.61 -1.37
C THR A 200 -5.94 -1.54 -2.11
N THR A 201 -6.56 -0.87 -3.08
CA THR A 201 -5.90 0.18 -3.85
C THR A 201 -5.56 1.39 -2.98
N LEU A 202 -6.54 1.89 -2.21
CA LEU A 202 -6.34 3.03 -1.30
C LEU A 202 -5.38 2.65 -0.15
N GLY A 203 -5.54 1.46 0.40
CA GLY A 203 -4.69 0.94 1.47
C GLY A 203 -3.24 0.74 1.06
N MET A 204 -2.95 0.46 -0.22
CA MET A 204 -1.58 0.38 -0.73
C MET A 204 -0.84 1.72 -0.62
N GLY A 205 -1.53 2.84 -0.88
CA GLY A 205 -0.96 4.18 -0.69
C GLY A 205 -0.60 4.43 0.78
N THR A 206 -1.50 4.07 1.70
CA THR A 206 -1.25 4.15 3.15
C THR A 206 -0.08 3.24 3.55
N ALA A 207 -0.02 2.00 3.05
CA ALA A 207 1.05 1.07 3.34
C ALA A 207 2.43 1.60 2.93
N ILE A 208 2.54 2.20 1.73
CA ILE A 208 3.79 2.82 1.26
C ILE A 208 4.17 4.00 2.16
N LEU A 209 3.20 4.85 2.54
CA LEU A 209 3.45 6.02 3.37
C LEU A 209 3.90 5.62 4.79
N ASP A 210 3.22 4.65 5.42
CA ASP A 210 3.56 4.15 6.75
C ASP A 210 4.94 3.46 6.75
N ALA A 211 5.26 2.66 5.72
CA ALA A 211 6.56 2.03 5.58
C ALA A 211 7.69 3.06 5.34
N ALA A 212 7.44 4.08 4.52
CA ALA A 212 8.36 5.19 4.33
C ALA A 212 8.57 5.98 5.63
N GLY A 213 7.50 6.16 6.43
CA GLY A 213 7.57 6.78 7.76
C GLY A 213 8.44 5.97 8.73
N LEU A 214 8.28 4.64 8.78
CA LEU A 214 9.14 3.76 9.58
C LEU A 214 10.61 3.81 9.11
N SER A 215 10.85 3.79 7.80
CA SER A 215 12.19 3.92 7.23
C SER A 215 12.81 5.29 7.53
N PHE A 216 12.03 6.37 7.47
CA PHE A 216 12.45 7.72 7.86
C PHE A 216 12.89 7.80 9.33
N LEU A 217 12.23 7.05 10.21
CA LEU A 217 12.59 6.93 11.62
C LEU A 217 13.74 5.91 11.89
N GLY A 218 14.31 5.33 10.84
CA GLY A 218 15.40 4.36 10.96
C GLY A 218 14.96 2.93 11.32
N MET A 219 13.65 2.67 11.32
CA MET A 219 13.08 1.37 11.69
C MET A 219 12.78 0.46 10.48
N GLY A 220 12.80 1.00 9.26
CA GLY A 220 12.57 0.25 8.02
C GLY A 220 13.86 -0.13 7.30
N ALA A 221 13.97 0.28 6.04
CA ALA A 221 15.14 0.02 5.19
C ALA A 221 16.41 0.63 5.78
N GLN A 222 17.47 -0.18 5.84
CA GLN A 222 18.77 0.25 6.33
C GLN A 222 19.67 0.66 5.14
N PRO A 223 20.57 1.65 5.32
CA PRO A 223 21.59 1.95 4.32
C PRO A 223 22.41 0.71 3.94
N PRO A 224 22.82 0.54 2.69
CA PRO A 224 22.80 1.53 1.58
C PRO A 224 21.57 1.44 0.68
N VAL A 225 20.53 0.71 1.06
CA VAL A 225 19.35 0.41 0.23
C VAL A 225 18.65 1.72 -0.23
N PRO A 226 18.39 1.89 -1.56
CA PRO A 226 17.77 3.10 -2.10
C PRO A 226 16.24 3.08 -1.95
N GLU A 227 15.73 2.87 -0.73
CA GLU A 227 14.29 2.98 -0.42
C GLU A 227 13.95 4.45 -0.14
N TRP A 228 12.81 4.93 -0.65
CA TRP A 228 12.47 6.36 -0.63
C TRP A 228 12.38 6.98 0.77
N GLY A 229 11.83 6.25 1.75
CA GLY A 229 11.76 6.70 3.15
C GLY A 229 13.14 6.77 3.82
N ALA A 230 14.02 5.79 3.54
CA ALA A 230 15.40 5.80 4.00
C ALA A 230 16.22 6.93 3.34
N MET A 231 15.94 7.25 2.07
CA MET A 231 16.55 8.39 1.40
C MET A 231 16.14 9.72 2.05
N LEU A 232 14.86 9.87 2.44
CA LEU A 232 14.38 11.03 3.20
C LEU A 232 15.10 11.15 4.55
N SER A 233 15.27 10.04 5.26
CA SER A 233 15.98 10.01 6.54
C SER A 233 17.42 10.51 6.42
N GLY A 234 18.15 10.03 5.40
CA GLY A 234 19.52 10.47 5.13
C GLY A 234 19.64 11.95 4.75
N GLY A 235 18.59 12.54 4.17
CA GLY A 235 18.54 13.95 3.79
C GLY A 235 18.13 14.91 4.92
N ARG A 236 17.67 14.42 6.06
CA ARG A 236 17.05 15.24 7.12
C ARG A 236 17.92 16.42 7.60
N GLU A 237 19.20 16.17 7.82
CA GLU A 237 20.14 17.20 8.28
C GLU A 237 20.64 18.11 7.15
N LEU A 238 20.36 17.73 5.91
CA LEU A 238 20.82 18.41 4.69
C LEU A 238 19.77 19.36 4.11
N LEU A 239 18.58 19.47 4.70
CA LEU A 239 17.44 20.19 4.10
C LEU A 239 17.76 21.64 3.71
N LEU A 240 18.51 22.36 4.54
CA LEU A 240 18.89 23.75 4.27
C LEU A 240 20.07 23.88 3.29
N ARG A 241 20.91 22.87 3.20
CA ARG A 241 22.14 22.91 2.39
C ARG A 241 21.98 22.25 1.02
N ALA A 242 21.23 21.17 0.98
CA ALA A 242 21.02 20.32 -0.20
C ALA A 242 19.57 19.84 -0.27
N PRO A 243 18.58 20.73 -0.48
CA PRO A 243 17.16 20.39 -0.42
C PRO A 243 16.74 19.30 -1.41
N TRP A 244 17.44 19.16 -2.54
CA TRP A 244 17.15 18.17 -3.57
C TRP A 244 17.23 16.73 -3.04
N VAL A 245 18.09 16.46 -2.03
CA VAL A 245 18.26 15.12 -1.42
C VAL A 245 16.95 14.61 -0.81
N MET A 246 16.11 15.50 -0.28
CA MET A 246 14.80 15.15 0.26
C MET A 246 13.65 15.40 -0.72
N THR A 247 13.72 16.48 -1.50
CA THR A 247 12.62 16.90 -2.37
C THR A 247 12.25 15.81 -3.37
N PHE A 248 13.24 15.24 -4.06
CA PHE A 248 12.96 14.27 -5.11
C PHE A 248 12.42 12.92 -4.59
N PRO A 249 12.98 12.31 -3.53
CA PRO A 249 12.34 11.13 -2.92
C PRO A 249 10.95 11.42 -2.36
N GLY A 250 10.75 12.59 -1.76
CA GLY A 250 9.43 13.03 -1.29
C GLY A 250 8.42 13.16 -2.43
N LEU A 251 8.82 13.72 -3.56
CA LEU A 251 7.97 13.79 -4.77
C LEU A 251 7.66 12.42 -5.34
N ALA A 252 8.60 11.45 -5.27
CA ALA A 252 8.34 10.08 -5.69
C ALA A 252 7.26 9.42 -4.83
N ILE A 253 7.35 9.54 -3.50
CA ILE A 253 6.30 9.06 -2.57
C ILE A 253 4.97 9.76 -2.84
N PHE A 254 4.98 11.08 -2.96
CA PHE A 254 3.76 11.85 -3.27
C PHE A 254 3.10 11.37 -4.56
N THR A 255 3.88 11.15 -5.62
CA THR A 255 3.37 10.75 -6.94
C THR A 255 2.72 9.38 -6.90
N VAL A 256 3.32 8.39 -6.21
CA VAL A 256 2.73 7.06 -6.10
C VAL A 256 1.46 7.06 -5.25
N VAL A 257 1.46 7.78 -4.13
CA VAL A 257 0.29 7.89 -3.25
C VAL A 257 -0.86 8.60 -3.98
N LEU A 258 -0.57 9.70 -4.67
CA LEU A 258 -1.54 10.41 -5.50
C LEU A 258 -2.12 9.49 -6.58
N GLY A 259 -1.27 8.76 -7.31
CA GLY A 259 -1.69 7.81 -8.34
C GLY A 259 -2.62 6.73 -7.80
N LEU A 260 -2.28 6.14 -6.64
CA LEU A 260 -3.09 5.11 -5.97
C LEU A 260 -4.44 5.66 -5.50
N ASN A 261 -4.47 6.86 -4.92
CA ASN A 261 -5.73 7.48 -4.47
C ASN A 261 -6.65 7.81 -5.66
N LEU A 262 -6.13 8.48 -6.68
CA LEU A 262 -6.91 8.81 -7.87
C LEU A 262 -7.44 7.55 -8.60
N PHE A 263 -6.64 6.51 -8.67
CA PHE A 263 -7.03 5.23 -9.27
C PHE A 263 -8.08 4.50 -8.42
N GLY A 264 -7.88 4.48 -7.09
CA GLY A 264 -8.80 3.87 -6.13
C GLY A 264 -10.17 4.56 -6.11
N ASP A 265 -10.20 5.88 -6.13
CA ASP A 265 -11.45 6.64 -6.22
C ASP A 265 -12.18 6.38 -7.55
N GLY A 266 -11.44 6.34 -8.67
CA GLY A 266 -12.01 5.97 -9.97
C GLY A 266 -12.57 4.55 -10.00
N LEU A 267 -11.92 3.59 -9.33
CA LEU A 267 -12.44 2.23 -9.16
C LEU A 267 -13.69 2.20 -8.28
N ARG A 268 -13.71 2.96 -7.20
CA ARG A 268 -14.86 3.08 -6.31
C ARG A 268 -16.09 3.55 -7.07
N ASP A 269 -15.96 4.63 -7.85
CA ASP A 269 -17.06 5.18 -8.65
C ASP A 269 -17.54 4.20 -9.72
N ALA A 270 -16.62 3.44 -10.32
CA ALA A 270 -16.96 2.46 -11.35
C ALA A 270 -17.61 1.18 -10.80
N LEU A 271 -17.37 0.87 -9.52
CA LEU A 271 -17.92 -0.31 -8.83
C LEU A 271 -19.19 0.00 -8.02
N ASP A 272 -19.60 1.29 -7.90
CA ASP A 272 -20.83 1.68 -7.18
C ASP A 272 -22.07 1.34 -8.02
N PRO A 273 -22.97 0.46 -7.52
CA PRO A 273 -24.16 0.06 -8.27
C PRO A 273 -25.18 1.19 -8.44
N LYS A 274 -25.05 2.32 -7.75
CA LYS A 274 -25.96 3.47 -7.85
C LYS A 274 -25.69 4.37 -9.07
N THR A 275 -24.62 4.14 -9.78
CA THR A 275 -24.24 4.90 -10.99
C THR A 275 -24.72 4.22 -12.28
N THR A 276 -25.42 3.12 -12.17
CA THR A 276 -26.15 2.43 -13.23
C THR A 276 -27.65 2.70 -13.11
#